data_8abb94e58eb63e7799e508c505dd533a
#
_entry.id   8abb94e58eb63e7799e508c505dd533a
#
_cell.length_a   1.000
_cell.length_b   1.000
_cell.length_c   1.000
_cell.angle_alpha   90.00
_cell.angle_beta   90.00
_cell.angle_gamma   90.00
#
_symmetry.space_group_name_H-M   'P 1'
#
loop_
_entity.id
_entity.type
_entity.pdbx_description
1 polymer ?
#
loop_
_entity_poly.entity_id
_entity_poly.type
_entity_poly.pdbx_seq_one_letter_code
_entity_poly.pdbx_strand_id
1 'polypeptide(L)'
;KLAVYGCEVIFHKVCDDDPAGITAAILEAKAAGCGLIFTTGGMSVDPDDRTPLAIKNTGAEIITYGAPVLPGAMFLVSYLDGVPVCGLPGCVMYAKRTIFDLLLPRLLADDPITAEDIARLGEGGLCLNCEVCHWPNCGFGHC
;
A
#
# COMPACT_ATOMS: atom_id res chain seq x y z
N LYS A 1 -3.67 -12.31 2.85
CA LYS A 1 -2.39 -11.88 3.43
C LYS A 1 -2.58 -11.36 4.85
N LEU A 2 -3.49 -10.44 5.11
CA LEU A 2 -3.74 -9.87 6.45
C LEU A 2 -4.04 -10.93 7.51
N ALA A 3 -4.86 -11.93 7.19
CA ALA A 3 -5.22 -13.00 8.13
C ALA A 3 -4.02 -13.82 8.64
N VAL A 4 -2.92 -13.92 7.87
CA VAL A 4 -1.68 -14.60 8.29
C VAL A 4 -1.04 -13.91 9.49
N TYR A 5 -1.24 -12.60 9.61
CA TYR A 5 -0.75 -11.77 10.71
C TYR A 5 -1.79 -11.55 11.83
N GLY A 6 -2.93 -12.26 11.77
CA GLY A 6 -4.00 -12.11 12.77
C GLY A 6 -4.79 -10.80 12.66
N CYS A 7 -4.69 -10.09 11.53
CA CYS A 7 -5.42 -8.85 11.32
C CYS A 7 -6.88 -9.14 10.96
N GLU A 8 -7.78 -8.34 11.53
CA GLU A 8 -9.20 -8.34 11.21
C GLU A 8 -9.54 -7.15 10.29
N VAL A 9 -10.37 -7.41 9.28
CA VAL A 9 -10.93 -6.35 8.43
C VAL A 9 -12.23 -5.86 9.07
N ILE A 10 -12.14 -4.74 9.79
CA ILE A 10 -13.29 -4.15 10.52
C ILE A 10 -14.08 -3.14 9.68
N PHE A 11 -13.55 -2.72 8.53
CA PHE A 11 -14.19 -1.77 7.62
C PHE A 11 -13.94 -2.18 6.17
N HIS A 12 -14.98 -2.19 5.35
CA HIS A 12 -14.89 -2.40 3.91
C HIS A 12 -15.97 -1.58 3.21
N LYS A 13 -15.56 -0.80 2.21
CA LYS A 13 -16.47 0.03 1.41
C LYS A 13 -16.03 0.04 -0.04
N VAL A 14 -16.98 -0.12 -0.94
CA VAL A 14 -16.79 0.06 -2.38
C VAL A 14 -17.24 1.48 -2.73
N CYS A 15 -16.42 2.20 -3.47
CA CYS A 15 -16.69 3.57 -3.91
C CYS A 15 -16.59 3.65 -5.43
N ASP A 16 -17.33 4.58 -6.01
CA ASP A 16 -17.11 5.02 -7.39
C ASP A 16 -15.78 5.81 -7.48
N ASP A 17 -15.30 6.06 -8.70
CA ASP A 17 -14.06 6.83 -8.95
C ASP A 17 -14.23 8.34 -8.72
N ASP A 18 -14.99 8.69 -7.67
CA ASP A 18 -15.15 10.07 -7.20
C ASP A 18 -14.20 10.38 -6.03
N PRO A 19 -13.27 11.34 -6.18
CA PRO A 19 -12.33 11.68 -5.13
C PRO A 19 -12.98 12.04 -3.80
N ALA A 20 -14.13 12.72 -3.82
CA ALA A 20 -14.83 13.12 -2.60
C ALA A 20 -15.40 11.89 -1.86
N GLY A 21 -15.98 10.95 -2.59
CA GLY A 21 -16.49 9.69 -2.04
C GLY A 21 -15.38 8.82 -1.45
N ILE A 22 -14.25 8.69 -2.15
CA ILE A 22 -13.08 7.93 -1.67
C ILE A 22 -12.49 8.61 -0.43
N THR A 23 -12.33 9.95 -0.44
CA THR A 23 -11.85 10.72 0.72
C THR A 23 -12.74 10.48 1.94
N ALA A 24 -14.07 10.58 1.77
CA ALA A 24 -15.02 10.33 2.85
C ALA A 24 -14.90 8.90 3.41
N ALA A 25 -14.76 7.89 2.54
CA ALA A 25 -14.60 6.50 2.96
C ALA A 25 -13.32 6.27 3.79
N ILE A 26 -12.20 6.90 3.43
CA ILE A 26 -10.94 6.83 4.19
C ILE A 26 -11.15 7.45 5.59
N LEU A 27 -11.81 8.61 5.67
CA LEU A 27 -12.09 9.28 6.95
C LEU A 27 -13.06 8.47 7.81
N GLU A 28 -14.08 7.83 7.20
CA GLU A 28 -14.99 6.90 7.89
C GLU A 28 -14.22 5.69 8.47
N ALA A 29 -13.33 5.08 7.69
CA ALA A 29 -12.49 3.97 8.15
C ALA A 29 -11.64 4.38 9.35
N LYS A 30 -11.02 5.56 9.30
CA LYS A 30 -10.26 6.11 10.43
C LYS A 30 -11.15 6.31 11.66
N ALA A 31 -12.34 6.91 11.49
CA ALA A 31 -13.31 7.13 12.58
C ALA A 31 -13.83 5.81 13.17
N ALA A 32 -13.89 4.73 12.37
CA ALA A 32 -14.23 3.39 12.83
C ALA A 32 -13.11 2.70 13.64
N GLY A 33 -11.95 3.34 13.79
CA GLY A 33 -10.82 2.83 14.58
C GLY A 33 -9.89 1.91 13.80
N CYS A 34 -9.89 1.97 12.45
CA CYS A 34 -8.90 1.24 11.66
C CYS A 34 -7.49 1.75 11.96
N GLY A 35 -6.61 0.88 12.43
CA GLY A 35 -5.19 1.20 12.67
C GLY A 35 -4.34 1.16 11.40
N LEU A 36 -4.90 0.67 10.28
CA LEU A 36 -4.25 0.58 8.98
C LEU A 36 -5.33 0.61 7.90
N ILE A 37 -5.17 1.45 6.88
CA ILE A 37 -6.16 1.65 5.82
C ILE A 37 -5.53 1.37 4.47
N PHE A 38 -6.17 0.52 3.67
CA PHE A 38 -5.77 0.23 2.30
C PHE A 38 -6.85 0.66 1.31
N THR A 39 -6.43 1.32 0.24
CA THR A 39 -7.26 1.59 -0.93
C THR A 39 -6.77 0.76 -2.10
N THR A 40 -7.69 0.24 -2.91
CA THR A 40 -7.40 -0.53 -4.12
C THR A 40 -8.18 0.04 -5.30
N GLY A 41 -7.61 0.02 -6.50
CA GLY A 41 -8.17 0.66 -7.69
C GLY A 41 -7.78 2.14 -7.80
N GLY A 42 -7.79 2.68 -9.01
CA GLY A 42 -7.40 4.07 -9.27
C GLY A 42 -5.97 4.42 -8.84
N MET A 43 -5.04 3.46 -8.92
CA MET A 43 -3.66 3.56 -8.44
C MET A 43 -2.64 3.25 -9.56
N SER A 44 -2.95 3.56 -10.78
CA SER A 44 -2.08 3.36 -11.93
C SER A 44 -1.52 4.70 -12.44
N VAL A 45 -0.98 4.70 -13.64
CA VAL A 45 -0.47 5.90 -14.32
C VAL A 45 -1.53 6.62 -15.16
N ASP A 46 -2.78 6.13 -15.12
CA ASP A 46 -3.87 6.75 -15.88
C ASP A 46 -4.20 8.12 -15.29
N PRO A 47 -4.34 9.16 -16.12
CA PRO A 47 -4.77 10.50 -15.66
C PRO A 47 -6.12 10.50 -14.94
N ASP A 48 -6.96 9.50 -15.19
CA ASP A 48 -8.27 9.34 -14.55
C ASP A 48 -8.21 8.64 -13.19
N ASP A 49 -7.05 8.13 -12.79
CA ASP A 49 -6.85 7.54 -11.47
C ASP A 49 -6.93 8.59 -10.36
N ARG A 50 -7.97 8.51 -9.55
CA ARG A 50 -8.34 9.52 -8.55
C ARG A 50 -7.94 9.17 -7.12
N THR A 51 -7.56 7.93 -6.86
CA THR A 51 -7.24 7.47 -5.50
C THR A 51 -6.09 8.23 -4.83
N PRO A 52 -4.95 8.55 -5.50
CA PRO A 52 -3.90 9.35 -4.89
C PRO A 52 -4.36 10.76 -4.49
N LEU A 53 -5.20 11.39 -5.32
CA LEU A 53 -5.80 12.68 -5.01
C LEU A 53 -6.74 12.58 -3.81
N ALA A 54 -7.55 11.53 -3.75
CA ALA A 54 -8.47 11.31 -2.63
C ALA A 54 -7.72 11.11 -1.30
N ILE A 55 -6.63 10.35 -1.31
CA ILE A 55 -5.74 10.18 -0.14
C ILE A 55 -5.18 11.54 0.29
N LYS A 56 -4.66 12.33 -0.65
CA LYS A 56 -4.14 13.68 -0.37
C LYS A 56 -5.21 14.59 0.24
N ASN A 57 -6.45 14.52 -0.26
CA ASN A 57 -7.57 15.33 0.20
C ASN A 57 -8.00 15.00 1.65
N THR A 58 -7.63 13.86 2.21
CA THR A 58 -7.85 13.55 3.63
C THR A 58 -6.99 14.39 4.57
N GLY A 59 -5.96 15.05 4.05
CA GLY A 59 -4.91 15.70 4.84
C GLY A 59 -3.76 14.77 5.21
N ALA A 60 -3.73 13.55 4.70
CA ALA A 60 -2.63 12.62 4.94
C ALA A 60 -1.30 13.16 4.38
N GLU A 61 -0.23 12.98 5.14
CA GLU A 61 1.13 13.24 4.69
C GLU A 61 1.58 12.10 3.76
N ILE A 62 1.76 12.41 2.47
CA ILE A 62 2.24 11.44 1.49
C ILE A 62 3.76 11.33 1.62
N ILE A 63 4.23 10.13 1.97
CA ILE A 63 5.65 9.81 2.09
C ILE A 63 6.23 9.53 0.70
N THR A 64 5.60 8.62 -0.05
CA THR A 64 5.96 8.32 -1.44
C THR A 64 4.72 7.94 -2.25
N TYR A 65 4.75 8.28 -3.53
CA TYR A 65 3.88 7.69 -4.55
C TYR A 65 4.77 7.16 -5.66
N GLY A 66 4.87 5.85 -5.73
CA GLY A 66 5.83 5.12 -6.55
C GLY A 66 6.98 4.54 -5.72
N ALA A 67 7.49 3.40 -6.19
CA ALA A 67 8.58 2.67 -5.57
C ALA A 67 9.41 1.93 -6.62
N PRO A 68 10.73 1.76 -6.44
CA PRO A 68 11.58 1.01 -7.35
C PRO A 68 11.43 -0.50 -7.16
N VAL A 69 10.19 -0.99 -7.12
CA VAL A 69 9.85 -2.40 -6.83
C VAL A 69 8.88 -2.94 -7.87
N LEU A 70 9.17 -4.10 -8.42
CA LEU A 70 8.31 -4.82 -9.35
C LEU A 70 8.08 -6.29 -8.87
N PRO A 71 6.81 -6.71 -8.71
CA PRO A 71 5.56 -5.96 -8.88
C PRO A 71 5.30 -4.96 -7.75
N GLY A 72 4.67 -3.83 -8.09
CA GLY A 72 4.19 -2.89 -7.09
C GLY A 72 4.66 -1.45 -7.24
N ALA A 73 5.22 -1.07 -8.41
CA ALA A 73 5.84 0.25 -8.64
C ALA A 73 4.95 1.46 -8.29
N MET A 74 3.61 1.35 -8.41
CA MET A 74 2.68 2.45 -8.11
C MET A 74 2.13 2.41 -6.68
N PHE A 75 2.84 1.81 -5.75
CA PHE A 75 2.46 1.81 -4.34
C PHE A 75 2.56 3.23 -3.75
N LEU A 76 1.55 3.61 -2.97
CA LEU A 76 1.54 4.87 -2.24
C LEU A 76 1.57 4.60 -0.73
N VAL A 77 2.45 5.29 -0.03
CA VAL A 77 2.50 5.31 1.44
C VAL A 77 2.19 6.72 1.93
N SER A 78 1.27 6.81 2.87
CA SER A 78 0.95 8.06 3.56
C SER A 78 0.56 7.79 5.01
N TYR A 79 0.53 8.86 5.83
CA TYR A 79 0.07 8.80 7.21
C TYR A 79 -0.98 9.88 7.47
N LEU A 80 -2.11 9.48 8.06
CA LEU A 80 -3.20 10.38 8.46
C LEU A 80 -3.29 10.38 9.99
N ASP A 81 -2.72 11.42 10.62
CA ASP A 81 -2.58 11.52 12.10
C ASP A 81 -1.97 10.24 12.69
N GLY A 82 -0.89 9.75 12.09
CA GLY A 82 -0.17 8.56 12.53
C GLY A 82 -0.74 7.23 12.03
N VAL A 83 -1.94 7.20 11.45
CA VAL A 83 -2.53 5.98 10.85
C VAL A 83 -2.02 5.82 9.42
N PRO A 84 -1.37 4.67 9.08
CA PRO A 84 -0.95 4.42 7.70
C PRO A 84 -2.15 4.31 6.76
N VAL A 85 -2.11 5.07 5.66
CA VAL A 85 -3.06 4.98 4.56
C VAL A 85 -2.28 4.67 3.29
N CYS A 86 -2.47 3.49 2.74
CA CYS A 86 -1.70 3.00 1.59
C CYS A 86 -2.59 2.78 0.38
N GLY A 87 -2.12 3.26 -0.77
CA GLY A 87 -2.72 2.96 -2.07
C GLY A 87 -2.04 1.74 -2.70
N LEU A 88 -2.81 0.69 -2.97
CA LEU A 88 -2.31 -0.57 -3.49
C LEU A 88 -2.44 -0.63 -5.01
N PRO A 89 -1.35 -0.87 -5.76
CA PRO A 89 -1.41 -1.04 -7.20
C PRO A 89 -2.14 -2.34 -7.59
N GLY A 90 -2.75 -2.37 -8.77
CA GLY A 90 -3.58 -3.48 -9.23
C GLY A 90 -2.90 -4.85 -9.24
N CYS A 91 -1.56 -4.91 -9.31
CA CYS A 91 -0.82 -6.17 -9.27
C CYS A 91 -0.99 -6.97 -7.97
N VAL A 92 -1.43 -6.34 -6.86
CA VAL A 92 -1.71 -7.05 -5.59
C VAL A 92 -2.82 -8.09 -5.73
N MET A 93 -3.66 -7.97 -6.78
CA MET A 93 -4.77 -8.87 -7.05
C MET A 93 -4.32 -10.24 -7.60
N TYR A 94 -3.17 -10.31 -8.27
CA TYR A 94 -2.74 -11.53 -8.98
C TYR A 94 -1.29 -11.93 -8.73
N ALA A 95 -0.40 -11.02 -8.36
CA ALA A 95 0.98 -11.36 -8.11
C ALA A 95 1.16 -12.07 -6.76
N LYS A 96 1.99 -13.11 -6.75
CA LYS A 96 2.30 -13.89 -5.53
C LYS A 96 2.92 -12.98 -4.46
N ARG A 97 3.90 -12.16 -4.87
CA ARG A 97 4.63 -11.21 -4.02
C ARG A 97 4.68 -9.85 -4.70
N THR A 98 4.56 -8.80 -3.91
CA THR A 98 4.61 -7.41 -4.34
C THR A 98 5.28 -6.57 -3.25
N ILE A 99 5.51 -5.29 -3.49
CA ILE A 99 5.95 -4.35 -2.45
C ILE A 99 5.08 -4.40 -1.19
N PHE A 100 3.79 -4.71 -1.32
CA PHE A 100 2.90 -4.87 -0.17
C PHE A 100 3.39 -5.93 0.82
N ASP A 101 3.93 -7.05 0.31
CA ASP A 101 4.48 -8.11 1.16
C ASP A 101 5.75 -7.65 1.90
N LEU A 102 6.53 -6.75 1.31
CA LEU A 102 7.74 -6.20 1.92
C LEU A 102 7.43 -5.21 3.04
N LEU A 103 6.39 -4.38 2.86
CA LEU A 103 6.07 -3.29 3.78
C LEU A 103 5.07 -3.68 4.87
N LEU A 104 4.18 -4.64 4.62
CA LEU A 104 3.12 -5.03 5.55
C LEU A 104 3.65 -5.39 6.96
N PRO A 105 4.75 -6.17 7.12
CA PRO A 105 5.27 -6.48 8.45
C PRO A 105 5.67 -5.24 9.25
N ARG A 106 6.29 -4.24 8.59
CA ARG A 106 6.69 -2.98 9.23
C ARG A 106 5.48 -2.14 9.62
N LEU A 107 4.50 -2.01 8.71
CA LEU A 107 3.25 -1.29 8.98
C LEU A 107 2.50 -1.87 10.18
N LEU A 108 2.51 -3.20 10.33
CA LEU A 108 1.86 -3.89 11.45
C LEU A 108 2.66 -3.81 12.76
N ALA A 109 3.95 -3.54 12.68
CA ALA A 109 4.83 -3.36 13.83
C ALA A 109 4.90 -1.89 14.30
N ASP A 110 4.07 -1.01 13.74
CA ASP A 110 4.13 0.44 13.97
C ASP A 110 5.53 1.04 13.71
N ASP A 111 6.28 0.44 12.76
CA ASP A 111 7.59 0.91 12.33
C ASP A 111 7.39 1.89 11.15
N PRO A 112 7.59 3.22 11.37
CA PRO A 112 7.32 4.21 10.35
C PRO A 112 8.19 4.00 9.11
N ILE A 113 7.56 4.06 7.94
CA ILE A 113 8.22 3.92 6.65
C ILE A 113 8.58 5.29 6.14
N THR A 114 9.85 5.47 5.76
CA THR A 114 10.37 6.72 5.17
C THR A 114 10.53 6.58 3.65
N ALA A 115 10.71 7.72 2.96
CA ALA A 115 11.03 7.73 1.55
C ALA A 115 12.38 7.02 1.25
N GLU A 116 13.34 7.11 2.16
CA GLU A 116 14.64 6.43 2.04
C GLU A 116 14.47 4.90 2.14
N ASP A 117 13.63 4.41 3.05
CA ASP A 117 13.31 2.98 3.16
C ASP A 117 12.74 2.44 1.83
N ILE A 118 11.82 3.18 1.22
CA ILE A 118 11.25 2.81 -0.09
C ILE A 118 12.32 2.81 -1.18
N ALA A 119 13.18 3.83 -1.22
CA ALA A 119 14.25 3.93 -2.21
C ALA A 119 15.25 2.76 -2.11
N ARG A 120 15.61 2.35 -0.90
CA ARG A 120 16.51 1.22 -0.63
C ARG A 120 15.98 -0.12 -1.15
N LEU A 121 14.68 -0.31 -1.19
CA LEU A 121 14.09 -1.54 -1.75
C LEU A 121 14.46 -1.75 -3.23
N GLY A 122 14.93 -0.70 -3.93
CA GLY A 122 15.38 -0.79 -5.32
C GLY A 122 16.58 -1.71 -5.54
N GLU A 123 17.39 -1.96 -4.52
CA GLU A 123 18.54 -2.89 -4.60
C GLU A 123 18.07 -4.34 -4.84
N GLY A 124 16.96 -4.74 -4.18
CA GLY A 124 16.30 -6.03 -4.40
C GLY A 124 14.89 -5.88 -5.00
N GLY A 125 14.67 -4.87 -5.84
CA GLY A 125 13.35 -4.42 -6.27
C GLY A 125 12.61 -5.31 -7.25
N LEU A 126 13.22 -6.38 -7.77
CA LEU A 126 12.62 -7.25 -8.79
C LEU A 126 12.29 -8.64 -8.24
N CYS A 127 10.99 -8.97 -8.21
CA CYS A 127 10.55 -10.35 -7.99
C CYS A 127 10.66 -11.14 -9.29
N LEU A 128 11.46 -12.21 -9.30
CA LEU A 128 11.69 -13.05 -10.47
C LEU A 128 10.50 -13.99 -10.79
N ASN A 129 9.44 -13.97 -9.99
CA ASN A 129 8.26 -14.81 -10.15
C ASN A 129 8.58 -16.31 -10.31
N CYS A 130 9.47 -16.81 -9.46
CA CYS A 130 9.93 -18.19 -9.48
C CYS A 130 8.76 -19.18 -9.44
N GLU A 131 8.91 -20.35 -10.08
CA GLU A 131 7.91 -21.43 -10.06
C GLU A 131 7.56 -21.81 -8.62
N VAL A 132 8.60 -22.03 -7.79
CA VAL A 132 8.48 -22.18 -6.33
C VAL A 132 8.90 -20.86 -5.68
N CYS A 133 8.00 -20.25 -4.90
CA CYS A 133 8.30 -19.00 -4.20
C CYS A 133 9.17 -19.26 -2.96
N HIS A 134 10.35 -18.69 -2.92
CA HIS A 134 11.30 -18.79 -1.81
C HIS A 134 11.24 -17.63 -0.82
N TRP A 135 10.37 -16.66 -1.05
CA TRP A 135 10.25 -15.51 -0.16
C TRP A 135 9.92 -15.95 1.29
N PRO A 136 10.56 -15.37 2.34
CA PRO A 136 11.49 -14.23 2.31
C PRO A 136 12.97 -14.57 2.00
N ASN A 137 13.31 -15.83 1.81
CA ASN A 137 14.69 -16.29 1.58
C ASN A 137 15.09 -16.14 0.09
N CYS A 138 15.00 -14.94 -0.45
CA CYS A 138 15.38 -14.60 -1.83
C CYS A 138 15.82 -13.13 -1.90
N GLY A 139 16.32 -12.68 -3.04
CA GLY A 139 16.79 -11.29 -3.21
C GLY A 139 15.68 -10.22 -3.25
N PHE A 140 14.40 -10.60 -3.31
CA PHE A 140 13.31 -9.63 -3.42
C PHE A 140 13.12 -8.83 -2.13
N GLY A 141 13.36 -7.51 -2.21
CA GLY A 141 13.28 -6.58 -1.08
C GLY A 141 14.46 -6.66 -0.11
N HIS A 142 15.54 -7.32 -0.48
CA HIS A 142 16.78 -7.38 0.28
C HIS A 142 17.89 -6.64 -0.44
N CYS A 143 18.58 -5.78 0.31
CA CYS A 143 19.82 -5.11 -0.07
C CYS A 143 21.03 -5.78 0.60
#